data_30a2d2968cbe6ff8d15b6401ce3873f4
#
_entry.id   30a2d2968cbe6ff8d15b6401ce3873f4
#
_cell.length_a   1.000
_cell.length_b   1.000
_cell.length_c   1.000
_cell.angle_alpha   90.00
_cell.angle_beta   90.00
_cell.angle_gamma   90.00
#
_symmetry.space_group_name_H-M   'P 1'
#
loop_
_entity.id
_entity.type
_entity.pdbx_description
1 polymer ?
#
loop_
_entity_poly.entity_id
_entity_poly.type
_entity_poly.pdbx_seq_one_letter_code
_entity_poly.pdbx_strand_id
1 'polypeptide(L)'
;MSDTVPSFFVYGEPDRPIDLGFLHVETVMERKSLHAGRVSAHKHDRMAQITFWTKGRGEYFIEDRRLDFVAPAVSFVPSGVVHGFTVAPEESDAIVASIADGALPPIAALSVLPVDEAIMVRGQSGSRLWPSLAATMQRLLDDYQAGQMRPLGALIAVALNDIALLGQKERAGEREGRDLALAFRRLVDRHFRENWPIGRYVEALGTTPHLLARACGASHGRSLKAVIDGRRLIEAKRLLVFTIRSVEDVGYEIGFRDPAYFSRFFRKHAGAPPGEWRAGQAQPSRRGEVKEASPTV
;
A
#
# COMPACT_ATOMS: atom_id res chain seq x y z
N MET A 1 -15.28 2.65 -17.21
CA MET A 1 -14.92 3.94 -16.57
C MET A 1 -13.55 3.70 -15.96
N SER A 2 -12.55 4.40 -16.43
CA SER A 2 -11.19 4.34 -15.87
C SER A 2 -11.26 5.02 -14.51
N ASP A 3 -11.17 4.23 -13.42
CA ASP A 3 -11.01 4.76 -12.06
C ASP A 3 -9.59 5.35 -11.94
N THR A 4 -9.42 6.55 -12.47
CA THR A 4 -8.19 7.31 -12.23
C THR A 4 -8.29 7.86 -10.80
N VAL A 5 -7.35 7.44 -9.95
CA VAL A 5 -7.21 7.99 -8.60
C VAL A 5 -6.96 9.50 -8.73
N PRO A 6 -7.78 10.36 -8.11
CA PRO A 6 -7.62 11.80 -8.23
C PRO A 6 -6.28 12.24 -7.59
N SER A 7 -5.63 13.21 -8.24
CA SER A 7 -4.47 13.89 -7.74
C SER A 7 -4.86 15.29 -7.26
N PHE A 8 -4.39 15.67 -6.07
CA PHE A 8 -4.62 17.00 -5.50
C PHE A 8 -3.29 17.62 -5.10
N PHE A 9 -3.21 18.92 -5.19
CA PHE A 9 -2.13 19.67 -4.56
C PHE A 9 -2.34 19.70 -3.05
N VAL A 10 -3.51 20.19 -2.59
CA VAL A 10 -4.04 20.01 -1.25
C VAL A 10 -5.44 19.43 -1.40
N TYR A 11 -5.81 18.42 -0.63
CA TYR A 11 -7.09 17.73 -0.79
C TYR A 11 -8.28 18.69 -0.84
N GLY A 12 -9.10 18.55 -1.88
CA GLY A 12 -10.32 19.34 -2.09
C GLY A 12 -10.11 20.71 -2.71
N GLU A 13 -8.90 21.13 -3.04
CA GLU A 13 -8.63 22.34 -3.81
C GLU A 13 -8.35 22.01 -5.29
N PRO A 14 -8.99 22.72 -6.23
CA PRO A 14 -8.63 22.61 -7.64
C PRO A 14 -7.19 23.08 -7.85
N ASP A 15 -6.52 22.53 -8.88
CA ASP A 15 -5.19 22.95 -9.29
C ASP A 15 -5.09 24.48 -9.34
N ARG A 16 -4.58 25.07 -8.27
CA ARG A 16 -4.09 26.42 -8.33
C ARG A 16 -2.60 26.35 -8.64
N PRO A 17 -2.07 27.18 -9.56
CA PRO A 17 -0.65 27.45 -9.61
C PRO A 17 -0.32 28.28 -8.36
N ILE A 18 -0.25 27.63 -7.22
CA ILE A 18 0.16 28.27 -5.99
C ILE A 18 1.64 28.02 -5.91
N ASP A 19 2.39 29.11 -5.95
CA ASP A 19 3.70 29.21 -5.34
C ASP A 19 3.51 29.08 -3.81
N LEU A 20 2.98 27.93 -3.39
CA LEU A 20 3.02 27.52 -2.00
C LEU A 20 4.50 27.31 -1.74
N GLY A 21 5.05 28.13 -0.90
CA GLY A 21 6.38 27.93 -0.39
C GLY A 21 6.62 26.45 -0.07
N PHE A 22 7.80 26.07 0.22
CA PHE A 22 8.23 24.68 0.36
C PHE A 22 7.41 23.84 1.38
N LEU A 23 6.46 24.44 2.14
CA LEU A 23 5.72 23.80 3.22
C LEU A 23 4.32 24.39 3.39
N HIS A 24 3.34 23.52 3.66
CA HIS A 24 2.01 23.87 4.16
C HIS A 24 1.70 23.07 5.41
N VAL A 25 1.20 23.72 6.47
CA VAL A 25 0.84 23.07 7.73
C VAL A 25 -0.57 23.49 8.15
N GLU A 26 -1.40 22.50 8.45
CA GLU A 26 -2.80 22.71 8.86
C GLU A 26 -3.25 21.61 9.83
N THR A 27 -4.43 21.77 10.42
CA THR A 27 -5.08 20.67 11.15
C THR A 27 -6.16 20.02 10.27
N VAL A 28 -6.43 18.73 10.53
CA VAL A 28 -7.53 18.03 9.86
C VAL A 28 -8.88 18.70 10.15
N MET A 29 -9.03 19.27 11.36
CA MET A 29 -10.26 19.96 11.77
C MET A 29 -10.50 21.27 11.02
N GLU A 30 -9.47 21.98 10.58
CA GLU A 30 -9.61 23.20 9.74
C GLU A 30 -10.32 22.90 8.42
N ARG A 31 -10.21 21.66 7.92
CA ARG A 31 -10.88 21.19 6.68
C ARG A 31 -12.07 20.26 6.90
N LYS A 32 -12.60 20.20 8.12
CA LYS A 32 -13.75 19.35 8.46
C LYS A 32 -14.95 19.55 7.53
N SER A 33 -15.22 20.78 7.13
CA SER A 33 -16.33 21.10 6.20
C SER A 33 -16.15 20.48 4.80
N LEU A 34 -14.91 20.19 4.39
CA LEU A 34 -14.61 19.62 3.07
C LEU A 34 -14.70 18.09 3.05
N HIS A 35 -14.38 17.41 4.15
CA HIS A 35 -14.25 15.95 4.12
C HIS A 35 -15.11 15.21 5.17
N ALA A 36 -15.71 15.90 6.13
CA ALA A 36 -16.57 15.32 7.18
C ALA A 36 -15.97 14.04 7.81
N GLY A 37 -14.65 14.03 8.05
CA GLY A 37 -13.90 12.88 8.61
C GLY A 37 -13.56 11.76 7.62
N ARG A 38 -13.86 11.92 6.33
CA ARG A 38 -13.52 10.94 5.30
C ARG A 38 -12.78 11.60 4.14
N VAL A 39 -11.52 11.24 4.00
CA VAL A 39 -10.69 11.60 2.85
C VAL A 39 -10.55 10.37 1.95
N SER A 40 -11.16 10.42 0.78
CA SER A 40 -11.14 9.33 -0.20
C SER A 40 -9.73 9.09 -0.75
N ALA A 41 -9.54 7.96 -1.43
CA ALA A 41 -8.29 7.61 -2.09
C ALA A 41 -7.83 8.72 -3.04
N HIS A 42 -6.66 9.28 -2.80
CA HIS A 42 -6.05 10.34 -3.60
C HIS A 42 -4.53 10.27 -3.48
N LYS A 43 -3.83 11.04 -4.29
CA LYS A 43 -2.37 11.20 -4.23
C LYS A 43 -2.00 12.67 -4.42
N HIS A 44 -0.79 13.02 -4.03
CA HIS A 44 -0.16 14.29 -4.31
C HIS A 44 1.02 14.07 -5.25
N ASP A 45 1.03 14.75 -6.40
CA ASP A 45 2.06 14.49 -7.43
C ASP A 45 3.39 15.22 -7.17
N ARG A 46 3.42 16.20 -6.25
CA ARG A 46 4.61 17.03 -5.98
C ARG A 46 4.85 17.34 -4.51
N MET A 47 4.25 16.56 -3.62
CA MET A 47 4.39 16.76 -2.18
C MET A 47 4.44 15.45 -1.43
N ALA A 48 5.34 15.35 -0.45
CA ALA A 48 5.26 14.40 0.63
C ALA A 48 4.41 14.97 1.77
N GLN A 49 3.82 14.09 2.59
CA GLN A 49 2.94 14.48 3.67
C GLN A 49 3.27 13.74 4.96
N ILE A 50 3.37 14.48 6.07
CA ILE A 50 3.35 13.95 7.43
C ILE A 50 1.95 14.20 7.99
N THR A 51 1.28 13.16 8.51
CA THR A 51 0.02 13.29 9.24
C THR A 51 0.20 12.75 10.64
N PHE A 52 0.18 13.63 11.65
CA PHE A 52 0.31 13.27 13.06
C PHE A 52 -1.04 13.38 13.76
N TRP A 53 -1.63 12.24 14.09
CA TRP A 53 -2.90 12.12 14.79
C TRP A 53 -2.70 12.42 16.29
N THR A 54 -3.31 13.51 16.74
CA THR A 54 -3.21 13.99 18.13
C THR A 54 -4.26 13.36 19.02
N LYS A 55 -5.44 13.07 18.47
CA LYS A 55 -6.57 12.44 19.16
C LYS A 55 -7.42 11.63 18.20
N GLY A 56 -8.23 10.72 18.76
CA GLY A 56 -9.20 9.90 18.04
C GLY A 56 -8.66 8.55 17.58
N ARG A 57 -9.44 7.94 16.70
CA ARG A 57 -9.17 6.64 16.10
C ARG A 57 -9.84 6.56 14.73
N GLY A 58 -9.36 5.65 13.90
CA GLY A 58 -9.94 5.44 12.58
C GLY A 58 -9.19 4.42 11.76
N GLU A 59 -9.50 4.41 10.48
CA GLU A 59 -8.82 3.64 9.46
C GLU A 59 -8.01 4.60 8.58
N TYR A 60 -6.74 4.28 8.37
CA TYR A 60 -5.86 4.95 7.41
C TYR A 60 -5.51 3.95 6.32
N PHE A 61 -5.56 4.33 5.07
CA PHE A 61 -5.10 3.46 4.00
C PHE A 61 -3.94 4.09 3.23
N ILE A 62 -3.00 3.24 2.82
CA ILE A 62 -1.83 3.56 2.02
C ILE A 62 -1.71 2.45 0.97
N GLU A 63 -1.83 2.80 -0.31
CA GLU A 63 -1.88 1.87 -1.44
C GLU A 63 -3.04 0.86 -1.25
N ASP A 64 -2.74 -0.42 -1.18
CA ASP A 64 -3.67 -1.53 -0.93
C ASP A 64 -3.81 -1.91 0.56
N ARG A 65 -3.12 -1.19 1.46
CA ARG A 65 -3.08 -1.51 2.90
C ARG A 65 -4.06 -0.65 3.67
N ARG A 66 -4.89 -1.27 4.48
CA ARG A 66 -5.75 -0.64 5.46
C ARG A 66 -5.19 -0.86 6.86
N LEU A 67 -5.11 0.21 7.63
CA LEU A 67 -4.43 0.25 8.91
C LEU A 67 -5.32 0.94 9.94
N ASP A 68 -5.88 0.16 10.85
CA ASP A 68 -6.58 0.73 12.00
C ASP A 68 -5.59 1.42 12.94
N PHE A 69 -5.95 2.57 13.47
CA PHE A 69 -5.14 3.31 14.42
C PHE A 69 -5.95 3.89 15.57
N VAL A 70 -5.24 4.12 16.67
CA VAL A 70 -5.65 4.95 17.81
C VAL A 70 -4.53 5.96 18.04
N ALA A 71 -4.89 7.21 18.26
CA ALA A 71 -3.90 8.27 18.56
C ALA A 71 -3.13 7.99 19.87
N PRO A 72 -1.84 8.36 19.96
CA PRO A 72 -1.06 8.99 18.91
C PRO A 72 -0.68 8.04 17.80
N ALA A 73 -0.73 8.51 16.56
CA ALA A 73 -0.27 7.79 15.40
C ALA A 73 0.34 8.80 14.40
N VAL A 74 1.26 8.36 13.56
CA VAL A 74 1.87 9.22 12.54
C VAL A 74 2.08 8.45 11.25
N SER A 75 1.82 9.11 10.13
CA SER A 75 2.20 8.62 8.80
C SER A 75 3.15 9.60 8.12
N PHE A 76 4.05 9.05 7.31
CA PHE A 76 4.78 9.76 6.26
C PHE A 76 4.42 9.12 4.93
N VAL A 77 3.98 9.93 3.98
CA VAL A 77 3.56 9.48 2.66
C VAL A 77 4.32 10.28 1.61
N PRO A 78 5.16 9.63 0.78
CA PRO A 78 5.85 10.29 -0.33
C PRO A 78 4.88 10.77 -1.42
N SER A 79 5.36 11.66 -2.26
CA SER A 79 4.72 12.05 -3.51
C SER A 79 4.33 10.82 -4.35
N GLY A 80 3.18 10.88 -5.02
CA GLY A 80 2.67 9.83 -5.90
C GLY A 80 2.00 8.64 -5.20
N VAL A 81 2.15 8.47 -3.90
CA VAL A 81 1.55 7.35 -3.13
C VAL A 81 0.08 7.61 -2.83
N VAL A 82 -0.77 6.65 -3.17
CA VAL A 82 -2.22 6.73 -2.91
C VAL A 82 -2.50 6.52 -1.44
N HIS A 83 -3.27 7.43 -0.84
CA HIS A 83 -3.63 7.36 0.57
C HIS A 83 -4.96 8.03 0.88
N GLY A 84 -5.41 7.88 2.13
CA GLY A 84 -6.61 8.52 2.67
C GLY A 84 -6.96 7.97 4.04
N PHE A 85 -8.08 8.43 4.60
CA PHE A 85 -8.51 8.02 5.94
C PHE A 85 -10.02 8.11 6.15
N THR A 86 -10.49 7.43 7.18
CA THR A 86 -11.84 7.57 7.72
C THR A 86 -11.76 7.63 9.24
N VAL A 87 -12.28 8.71 9.82
CA VAL A 87 -12.30 8.97 11.27
C VAL A 87 -13.64 9.54 11.70
N ALA A 88 -13.92 9.48 13.00
CA ALA A 88 -15.04 10.22 13.59
C ALA A 88 -14.67 11.72 13.68
N PRO A 89 -15.34 12.62 12.92
CA PRO A 89 -14.86 13.98 12.75
C PRO A 89 -14.87 14.82 14.03
N GLU A 90 -15.78 14.52 14.98
CA GLU A 90 -15.87 15.28 16.24
C GLU A 90 -14.86 14.81 17.31
N GLU A 91 -14.37 13.58 17.17
CA GLU A 91 -13.50 12.92 18.16
C GLU A 91 -12.03 12.90 17.73
N SER A 92 -11.73 13.22 16.48
CA SER A 92 -10.42 13.02 15.89
C SER A 92 -9.82 14.32 15.39
N ASP A 93 -8.52 14.47 15.54
CA ASP A 93 -7.76 15.58 14.95
C ASP A 93 -6.32 15.14 14.64
N ALA A 94 -5.71 15.82 13.67
CA ALA A 94 -4.33 15.59 13.30
C ALA A 94 -3.68 16.89 12.81
N ILE A 95 -2.37 17.00 12.97
CA ILE A 95 -1.54 18.02 12.34
C ILE A 95 -0.97 17.43 11.07
N VAL A 96 -1.20 18.12 9.95
CA VAL A 96 -0.75 17.72 8.62
C VAL A 96 0.31 18.70 8.14
N ALA A 97 1.47 18.17 7.76
CA ALA A 97 2.55 18.95 7.14
C ALA A 97 2.79 18.41 5.73
N SER A 98 2.50 19.22 4.72
CA SER A 98 2.72 18.93 3.30
C SER A 98 4.00 19.62 2.84
N ILE A 99 4.96 18.85 2.33
CA ILE A 99 6.33 19.26 2.01
C ILE A 99 6.54 19.13 0.51
N ALA A 100 6.87 20.23 -0.16
CA ALA A 100 7.15 20.19 -1.60
C ALA A 100 8.38 19.31 -1.92
N ASP A 101 8.31 18.53 -2.99
CA ASP A 101 9.37 17.60 -3.40
C ASP A 101 10.74 18.31 -3.57
N GLY A 102 10.74 19.55 -4.04
CA GLY A 102 11.97 20.35 -4.16
C GLY A 102 12.61 20.72 -2.83
N ALA A 103 11.84 20.76 -1.75
CA ALA A 103 12.34 21.10 -0.40
C ALA A 103 12.72 19.86 0.42
N LEU A 104 12.19 18.69 0.07
CA LEU A 104 12.38 17.47 0.84
C LEU A 104 13.84 16.96 0.87
N PRO A 105 14.63 16.91 -0.22
CA PRO A 105 15.95 16.32 -0.21
C PRO A 105 16.94 16.93 0.79
N PRO A 106 17.10 18.27 0.90
CA PRO A 106 18.00 18.85 1.91
C PRO A 106 17.54 18.61 3.34
N ILE A 107 16.23 18.50 3.60
CA ILE A 107 15.66 18.18 4.89
C ILE A 107 15.89 16.70 5.22
N ALA A 108 15.63 15.83 4.25
CA ALA A 108 15.80 14.39 4.37
C ALA A 108 17.27 13.98 4.59
N ALA A 109 18.22 14.75 4.05
CA ALA A 109 19.65 14.54 4.31
C ALA A 109 20.03 14.64 5.80
N LEU A 110 19.20 15.27 6.61
CA LEU A 110 19.34 15.37 8.08
C LEU A 110 18.55 14.28 8.82
N SER A 111 17.91 13.35 8.10
CA SER A 111 17.07 12.29 8.66
C SER A 111 17.57 10.92 8.26
N VAL A 112 17.26 9.92 9.09
CA VAL A 112 17.48 8.50 8.79
C VAL A 112 16.22 7.81 8.27
N LEU A 113 15.11 8.53 8.08
CA LEU A 113 13.89 8.00 7.50
C LEU A 113 14.06 7.83 5.98
N PRO A 114 13.80 6.65 5.41
CA PRO A 114 13.67 6.51 3.96
C PRO A 114 12.47 7.34 3.48
N VAL A 115 12.72 8.39 2.68
CA VAL A 115 11.68 9.32 2.22
C VAL A 115 11.05 8.91 0.89
N ASP A 116 11.42 7.78 0.35
CA ASP A 116 10.85 7.10 -0.82
C ASP A 116 9.83 6.01 -0.45
N GLU A 117 9.70 5.69 0.85
CA GLU A 117 8.76 4.69 1.34
C GLU A 117 7.69 5.31 2.24
N ALA A 118 6.43 4.93 2.02
CA ALA A 118 5.35 5.30 2.92
C ALA A 118 5.40 4.47 4.20
N ILE A 119 5.23 5.16 5.34
CA ILE A 119 5.20 4.54 6.66
C ILE A 119 4.03 5.05 7.47
N MET A 120 3.44 4.18 8.27
CA MET A 120 2.57 4.56 9.38
C MET A 120 3.05 3.87 10.64
N VAL A 121 3.20 4.65 11.71
CA VAL A 121 3.57 4.19 13.05
C VAL A 121 2.41 4.46 13.98
N ARG A 122 2.03 3.44 14.74
CA ARG A 122 0.92 3.50 15.69
C ARG A 122 1.44 3.58 17.12
N GLY A 123 0.75 4.35 17.96
CA GLY A 123 1.17 4.55 19.34
C GLY A 123 1.27 3.24 20.10
N GLN A 124 2.46 2.95 20.61
CA GLN A 124 2.68 1.91 21.62
C GLN A 124 2.96 2.56 22.96
N SER A 125 2.32 2.07 24.00
CA SER A 125 2.47 2.61 25.36
C SER A 125 3.94 2.62 25.79
N GLY A 126 4.40 3.78 26.32
CA GLY A 126 5.68 3.89 27.00
C GLY A 126 6.86 4.45 26.19
N SER A 127 6.70 4.81 24.91
CA SER A 127 7.76 5.48 24.17
C SER A 127 7.80 6.99 24.49
N ARG A 128 8.96 7.49 24.92
CA ARG A 128 9.20 8.92 25.16
C ARG A 128 9.23 9.76 23.87
N LEU A 129 9.29 9.12 22.71
CA LEU A 129 9.33 9.82 21.42
C LEU A 129 7.97 10.39 21.01
N TRP A 130 6.86 9.82 21.48
CA TRP A 130 5.53 10.38 21.18
C TRP A 130 5.32 11.79 21.70
N PRO A 131 5.62 12.11 22.99
CA PRO A 131 5.59 13.49 23.46
C PRO A 131 6.57 14.42 22.74
N SER A 132 7.76 13.95 22.35
CA SER A 132 8.73 14.70 21.55
C SER A 132 8.16 15.06 20.17
N LEU A 133 7.66 14.08 19.45
CA LEU A 133 7.05 14.29 18.14
C LEU A 133 5.83 15.21 18.23
N ALA A 134 4.97 15.03 19.24
CA ALA A 134 3.81 15.89 19.47
C ALA A 134 4.22 17.34 19.67
N ALA A 135 5.23 17.61 20.51
CA ALA A 135 5.75 18.96 20.74
C ALA A 135 6.36 19.56 19.46
N THR A 136 7.08 18.75 18.67
CA THR A 136 7.67 19.18 17.40
C THR A 136 6.58 19.54 16.38
N MET A 137 5.57 18.70 16.23
CA MET A 137 4.46 18.95 15.29
C MET A 137 3.61 20.14 15.71
N GLN A 138 3.34 20.30 17.01
CA GLN A 138 2.62 21.47 17.51
C GLN A 138 3.40 22.75 17.25
N ARG A 139 4.70 22.76 17.56
CA ARG A 139 5.56 23.91 17.27
C ARG A 139 5.63 24.22 15.77
N LEU A 140 5.68 23.20 14.93
CA LEU A 140 5.66 23.37 13.48
C LEU A 140 4.39 24.10 13.02
N LEU A 141 3.24 23.74 13.57
CA LEU A 141 1.95 24.40 13.32
C LEU A 141 1.96 25.85 13.81
N ASP A 142 2.39 26.08 15.05
CA ASP A 142 2.42 27.41 15.69
C ASP A 142 3.34 28.37 14.92
N ASP A 143 4.56 27.93 14.60
CA ASP A 143 5.55 28.74 13.86
C ASP A 143 5.06 29.01 12.42
N TYR A 144 4.40 28.04 11.77
CA TYR A 144 3.80 28.23 10.44
C TYR A 144 2.67 29.27 10.48
N GLN A 145 1.74 29.16 11.43
CA GLN A 145 0.64 30.12 11.59
C GLN A 145 1.13 31.54 11.94
N ALA A 146 2.25 31.63 12.66
CA ALA A 146 2.91 32.89 12.98
C ALA A 146 3.76 33.45 11.80
N GLY A 147 3.83 32.78 10.65
CA GLY A 147 4.63 33.19 9.52
C GLY A 147 6.16 33.03 9.70
N GLN A 148 6.60 32.26 10.69
CA GLN A 148 8.00 32.04 11.01
C GLN A 148 8.58 30.88 10.16
N MET A 149 8.93 31.14 8.93
CA MET A 149 9.32 30.09 7.98
C MET A 149 10.72 29.48 8.22
N ARG A 150 11.64 30.18 8.88
CA ARG A 150 13.04 29.75 9.02
C ARG A 150 13.25 28.45 9.80
N PRO A 151 12.56 28.19 10.93
CA PRO A 151 12.79 26.95 11.70
C PRO A 151 12.11 25.72 11.13
N LEU A 152 11.17 25.87 10.18
CA LEU A 152 10.26 24.80 9.76
C LEU A 152 11.00 23.59 9.15
N GLY A 153 12.03 23.82 8.34
CA GLY A 153 12.82 22.72 7.77
C GLY A 153 13.55 21.89 8.84
N ALA A 154 14.07 22.54 9.87
CA ALA A 154 14.72 21.84 10.99
C ALA A 154 13.69 21.03 11.81
N LEU A 155 12.50 21.59 12.07
CA LEU A 155 11.42 20.89 12.76
C LEU A 155 10.94 19.67 12.00
N ILE A 156 10.83 19.78 10.67
CA ILE A 156 10.50 18.63 9.83
C ILE A 156 11.59 17.54 9.91
N ALA A 157 12.88 17.92 9.86
CA ALA A 157 13.96 16.95 9.99
C ALA A 157 13.92 16.23 11.35
N VAL A 158 13.61 16.93 12.44
CA VAL A 158 13.41 16.34 13.77
C VAL A 158 12.21 15.39 13.75
N ALA A 159 11.06 15.79 13.17
CA ALA A 159 9.89 14.96 13.08
C ALA A 159 10.17 13.68 12.27
N LEU A 160 10.87 13.78 11.14
CA LEU A 160 11.26 12.61 10.33
C LEU A 160 12.18 11.65 11.11
N ASN A 161 13.10 12.17 11.92
CA ASN A 161 13.95 11.33 12.78
C ASN A 161 13.13 10.64 13.89
N ASP A 162 12.21 11.37 14.55
CA ASP A 162 11.32 10.78 15.56
C ASP A 162 10.45 9.68 14.94
N ILE A 163 9.90 9.89 13.73
CA ILE A 163 9.13 8.87 12.97
C ILE A 163 10.01 7.66 12.66
N ALA A 164 11.24 7.85 12.22
CA ALA A 164 12.16 6.77 11.95
C ALA A 164 12.44 5.92 13.19
N LEU A 165 12.73 6.56 14.33
CA LEU A 165 13.01 5.89 15.59
C LEU A 165 11.78 5.17 16.16
N LEU A 166 10.59 5.77 16.07
CA LEU A 166 9.32 5.14 16.44
C LEU A 166 9.05 3.91 15.57
N GLY A 167 9.29 4.02 14.27
CA GLY A 167 9.09 2.93 13.32
C GLY A 167 10.13 1.81 13.40
N GLN A 168 11.31 2.03 13.99
CA GLN A 168 12.36 1.01 14.06
C GLN A 168 11.94 -0.24 14.84
N LYS A 169 11.25 -0.07 15.97
CA LYS A 169 10.77 -1.19 16.80
C LYS A 169 9.64 -1.97 16.12
N GLU A 170 8.72 -1.27 15.48
CA GLU A 170 7.65 -1.88 14.70
C GLU A 170 8.23 -2.57 13.45
N ARG A 171 9.19 -1.91 12.79
CA ARG A 171 9.89 -2.42 11.60
C ARG A 171 10.78 -3.63 11.88
N ALA A 172 11.38 -3.78 13.03
CA ALA A 172 12.24 -4.92 13.31
C ALA A 172 11.46 -6.24 13.21
N GLY A 173 10.32 -6.33 13.88
CA GLY A 173 9.45 -7.51 13.79
C GLY A 173 8.73 -7.66 12.44
N GLU A 174 8.31 -6.53 11.83
CA GLU A 174 7.66 -6.54 10.51
C GLU A 174 8.66 -6.75 9.38
N ARG A 175 9.91 -6.29 9.52
CA ARG A 175 10.96 -6.47 8.53
C ARG A 175 11.37 -7.94 8.45
N GLU A 176 11.58 -8.57 9.60
CA GLU A 176 11.84 -10.00 9.66
C GLU A 176 10.69 -10.80 9.05
N GLY A 177 9.43 -10.42 9.35
CA GLY A 177 8.25 -11.04 8.74
C GLY A 177 8.14 -10.77 7.24
N ARG A 178 8.40 -9.55 6.77
CA ARG A 178 8.41 -9.22 5.34
C ARG A 178 9.52 -9.92 4.60
N ASP A 179 10.73 -9.95 5.15
CA ASP A 179 11.87 -10.64 4.56
C ASP A 179 11.58 -12.13 4.46
N LEU A 180 10.98 -12.74 5.47
CA LEU A 180 10.56 -14.13 5.46
C LEU A 180 9.47 -14.41 4.41
N ALA A 181 8.46 -13.55 4.31
CA ALA A 181 7.41 -13.68 3.30
C ALA A 181 7.96 -13.52 1.88
N LEU A 182 8.89 -12.58 1.66
CA LEU A 182 9.56 -12.36 0.39
C LEU A 182 10.46 -13.56 0.02
N ALA A 183 11.21 -14.08 0.99
CA ALA A 183 12.03 -15.27 0.80
C ALA A 183 11.18 -16.49 0.44
N PHE A 184 10.03 -16.66 1.11
CA PHE A 184 9.06 -17.70 0.75
C PHE A 184 8.57 -17.55 -0.68
N ARG A 185 8.16 -16.36 -1.08
CA ARG A 185 7.70 -16.09 -2.45
C ARG A 185 8.76 -16.41 -3.49
N ARG A 186 10.03 -16.04 -3.24
CA ARG A 186 11.16 -16.39 -4.12
C ARG A 186 11.36 -17.90 -4.25
N LEU A 187 11.22 -18.65 -3.16
CA LEU A 187 11.28 -20.11 -3.19
C LEU A 187 10.08 -20.71 -3.94
N VAL A 188 8.87 -20.16 -3.75
CA VAL A 188 7.69 -20.57 -4.52
C VAL A 188 7.91 -20.33 -6.01
N ASP A 189 8.40 -19.15 -6.40
CA ASP A 189 8.69 -18.83 -7.81
C ASP A 189 9.70 -19.81 -8.44
N ARG A 190 10.65 -20.28 -7.66
CA ARG A 190 11.69 -21.24 -8.10
C ARG A 190 11.18 -22.68 -8.17
N HIS A 191 10.36 -23.10 -7.21
CA HIS A 191 10.02 -24.51 -6.97
C HIS A 191 8.55 -24.88 -7.11
N PHE A 192 7.68 -24.00 -7.61
CA PHE A 192 6.24 -24.27 -7.71
C PHE A 192 5.91 -25.48 -8.62
N ARG A 193 6.79 -25.80 -9.57
CA ARG A 193 6.64 -26.96 -10.47
C ARG A 193 6.98 -28.30 -9.80
N GLU A 194 7.82 -28.27 -8.77
CA GLU A 194 8.33 -29.47 -8.08
C GLU A 194 7.32 -30.06 -7.08
N ASN A 195 6.18 -29.41 -6.91
CA ASN A 195 5.14 -29.83 -5.97
C ASN A 195 5.63 -29.99 -4.52
N TRP A 196 6.48 -29.10 -4.06
CA TRP A 196 6.98 -29.13 -2.68
C TRP A 196 5.83 -29.04 -1.67
N PRO A 197 5.84 -29.89 -0.64
CA PRO A 197 4.99 -29.72 0.51
C PRO A 197 5.41 -28.48 1.30
N ILE A 198 4.49 -27.86 2.04
CA ILE A 198 4.77 -26.66 2.85
C ILE A 198 5.96 -26.88 3.81
N GLY A 199 6.08 -28.07 4.40
CA GLY A 199 7.18 -28.42 5.29
C GLY A 199 8.57 -28.24 4.66
N ARG A 200 8.71 -28.53 3.37
CA ARG A 200 9.99 -28.35 2.67
C ARG A 200 10.37 -26.87 2.48
N TYR A 201 9.38 -25.99 2.27
CA TYR A 201 9.62 -24.55 2.27
C TYR A 201 10.00 -24.03 3.65
N VAL A 202 9.35 -24.52 4.69
CA VAL A 202 9.65 -24.19 6.09
C VAL A 202 11.08 -24.59 6.47
N GLU A 203 11.49 -25.79 6.10
CA GLU A 203 12.83 -26.31 6.32
C GLU A 203 13.88 -25.48 5.56
N ALA A 204 13.65 -25.22 4.27
CA ALA A 204 14.55 -24.43 3.42
C ALA A 204 14.72 -22.98 3.91
N LEU A 205 13.73 -22.45 4.62
CA LEU A 205 13.76 -21.09 5.20
C LEU A 205 14.28 -21.07 6.66
N GLY A 206 14.58 -22.20 7.26
CA GLY A 206 15.02 -22.26 8.65
C GLY A 206 14.03 -21.68 9.65
N THR A 207 12.71 -21.83 9.39
CA THR A 207 11.63 -21.20 10.17
C THR A 207 10.64 -22.25 10.70
N THR A 208 9.53 -21.78 11.26
CA THR A 208 8.43 -22.66 11.68
C THR A 208 7.18 -22.39 10.82
N PRO A 209 6.27 -23.39 10.66
CA PRO A 209 5.03 -23.21 9.92
C PRO A 209 4.20 -22.02 10.43
N HIS A 210 4.19 -21.81 11.75
CA HIS A 210 3.44 -20.73 12.38
C HIS A 210 4.01 -19.35 12.04
N LEU A 211 5.34 -19.19 12.15
CA LEU A 211 6.01 -17.93 11.82
C LEU A 211 5.84 -17.59 10.34
N LEU A 212 6.02 -18.58 9.46
CA LEU A 212 5.86 -18.39 8.03
C LEU A 212 4.40 -18.03 7.67
N ALA A 213 3.42 -18.70 8.25
CA ALA A 213 2.01 -18.39 8.04
C ALA A 213 1.64 -16.98 8.52
N ARG A 214 2.15 -16.57 9.68
CA ARG A 214 1.98 -15.21 10.22
C ARG A 214 2.61 -14.16 9.31
N ALA A 215 3.83 -14.41 8.86
CA ALA A 215 4.55 -13.52 7.94
C ALA A 215 3.80 -13.32 6.62
N CYS A 216 3.32 -14.40 6.00
CA CYS A 216 2.55 -14.35 4.75
C CYS A 216 1.17 -13.71 4.97
N GLY A 217 0.50 -14.00 6.08
CA GLY A 217 -0.77 -13.37 6.46
C GLY A 217 -0.64 -11.86 6.60
N ALA A 218 0.39 -11.40 7.32
CA ALA A 218 0.66 -9.98 7.53
C ALA A 218 1.06 -9.24 6.24
N SER A 219 1.90 -9.88 5.39
CA SER A 219 2.44 -9.22 4.18
C SER A 219 1.51 -9.30 2.97
N HIS A 220 0.68 -10.32 2.84
CA HIS A 220 -0.10 -10.61 1.64
C HIS A 220 -1.58 -10.89 1.89
N GLY A 221 -2.04 -10.92 3.15
CA GLY A 221 -3.40 -11.31 3.49
C GLY A 221 -3.77 -12.74 3.04
N ARG A 222 -2.77 -13.61 2.77
CA ARG A 222 -2.98 -14.91 2.13
C ARG A 222 -2.34 -16.05 2.92
N SER A 223 -2.96 -17.22 2.88
CA SER A 223 -2.35 -18.45 3.40
C SER A 223 -1.17 -18.90 2.52
N LEU A 224 -0.24 -19.69 3.09
CA LEU A 224 0.90 -20.27 2.36
C LEU A 224 0.45 -21.02 1.11
N LYS A 225 -0.61 -21.84 1.25
CA LYS A 225 -1.19 -22.57 0.13
C LYS A 225 -1.72 -21.62 -0.96
N ALA A 226 -2.38 -20.54 -0.58
CA ALA A 226 -2.92 -19.57 -1.54
C ALA A 226 -1.81 -18.83 -2.31
N VAL A 227 -0.64 -18.61 -1.72
CA VAL A 227 0.54 -18.05 -2.42
C VAL A 227 1.05 -19.04 -3.47
N ILE A 228 1.22 -20.32 -3.10
CA ILE A 228 1.66 -21.37 -4.03
C ILE A 228 0.64 -21.56 -5.16
N ASP A 229 -0.64 -21.70 -4.81
CA ASP A 229 -1.73 -21.91 -5.75
C ASP A 229 -1.85 -20.71 -6.72
N GLY A 230 -1.70 -19.48 -6.20
CA GLY A 230 -1.71 -18.27 -7.03
C GLY A 230 -0.57 -18.23 -8.05
N ARG A 231 0.64 -18.64 -7.66
CA ARG A 231 1.78 -18.71 -8.60
C ARG A 231 1.55 -19.77 -9.72
N ARG A 232 1.03 -20.93 -9.33
CA ARG A 232 0.66 -21.97 -10.32
C ARG A 232 -0.42 -21.50 -11.27
N LEU A 233 -1.44 -20.83 -10.76
CA LEU A 233 -2.53 -20.29 -11.58
C LEU A 233 -2.04 -19.27 -12.62
N ILE A 234 -1.15 -18.36 -12.19
CA ILE A 234 -0.55 -17.36 -13.09
C ILE A 234 0.19 -18.07 -14.24
N GLU A 235 1.02 -19.04 -13.91
CA GLU A 235 1.78 -19.79 -14.94
C GLU A 235 0.86 -20.61 -15.84
N ALA A 236 -0.16 -21.28 -15.28
CA ALA A 236 -1.17 -21.99 -16.06
C ALA A 236 -1.84 -21.06 -17.07
N LYS A 237 -2.31 -19.90 -16.64
CA LYS A 237 -2.92 -18.90 -17.52
C LYS A 237 -1.97 -18.46 -18.62
N ARG A 238 -0.71 -18.20 -18.28
CA ARG A 238 0.32 -17.83 -19.26
C ARG A 238 0.52 -18.92 -20.32
N LEU A 239 0.70 -20.16 -19.91
CA LEU A 239 0.91 -21.28 -20.82
C LEU A 239 -0.33 -21.55 -21.70
N LEU A 240 -1.53 -21.44 -21.14
CA LEU A 240 -2.78 -21.59 -21.86
C LEU A 240 -2.96 -20.55 -22.98
N VAL A 241 -2.53 -19.31 -22.76
CA VAL A 241 -2.68 -18.21 -23.74
C VAL A 241 -1.57 -18.23 -24.79
N PHE A 242 -0.33 -18.40 -24.33
CA PHE A 242 0.84 -18.16 -25.19
C PHE A 242 1.46 -19.43 -25.79
N THR A 243 0.86 -20.61 -25.58
CA THR A 243 1.35 -21.85 -26.16
C THR A 243 0.23 -22.68 -26.74
N ILE A 244 0.59 -23.56 -27.71
CA ILE A 244 -0.32 -24.54 -28.31
C ILE A 244 -0.40 -25.86 -27.53
N ARG A 245 0.23 -25.93 -26.33
CA ARG A 245 0.26 -27.15 -25.50
C ARG A 245 -1.15 -27.59 -25.13
N SER A 246 -1.34 -28.89 -24.99
CA SER A 246 -2.59 -29.45 -24.47
C SER A 246 -2.86 -28.96 -23.04
N VAL A 247 -4.11 -29.00 -22.61
CA VAL A 247 -4.48 -28.69 -21.22
C VAL A 247 -3.74 -29.62 -20.24
N GLU A 248 -3.60 -30.86 -20.60
CA GLU A 248 -2.91 -31.90 -19.85
C GLU A 248 -1.41 -31.57 -19.68
N ASP A 249 -0.72 -31.24 -20.79
CA ASP A 249 0.69 -30.84 -20.76
C ASP A 249 0.93 -29.59 -19.91
N VAL A 250 0.02 -28.61 -19.94
CA VAL A 250 0.07 -27.45 -19.08
C VAL A 250 -0.02 -27.85 -17.62
N GLY A 251 -0.91 -28.78 -17.29
CA GLY A 251 -1.02 -29.34 -15.94
C GLY A 251 0.27 -29.97 -15.45
N TYR A 252 0.89 -30.82 -16.25
CA TYR A 252 2.18 -31.48 -15.92
C TYR A 252 3.31 -30.46 -15.79
N GLU A 253 3.41 -29.49 -16.68
CA GLU A 253 4.44 -28.44 -16.67
C GLU A 253 4.44 -27.61 -15.37
N ILE A 254 3.27 -27.39 -14.79
CA ILE A 254 3.16 -26.62 -13.54
C ILE A 254 3.11 -27.48 -12.28
N GLY A 255 3.44 -28.79 -12.42
CA GLY A 255 3.66 -29.72 -11.32
C GLY A 255 2.44 -30.50 -10.85
N PHE A 256 1.35 -30.54 -11.61
CA PHE A 256 0.24 -31.47 -11.33
C PHE A 256 0.54 -32.85 -11.94
N ARG A 257 0.25 -33.89 -11.18
CA ARG A 257 0.41 -35.30 -11.64
C ARG A 257 -0.85 -35.89 -12.23
N ASP A 258 -2.00 -35.25 -12.00
CA ASP A 258 -3.32 -35.68 -12.44
C ASP A 258 -4.03 -34.54 -13.19
N PRO A 259 -4.28 -34.67 -14.47
CA PRO A 259 -4.99 -33.70 -15.29
C PRO A 259 -6.39 -33.36 -14.78
N ALA A 260 -7.11 -34.33 -14.21
CA ALA A 260 -8.42 -34.08 -13.65
C ALA A 260 -8.33 -33.21 -12.40
N TYR A 261 -7.30 -33.43 -11.57
CA TYR A 261 -7.03 -32.56 -10.42
C TYR A 261 -6.61 -31.16 -10.84
N PHE A 262 -5.78 -31.02 -11.87
CA PHE A 262 -5.44 -29.72 -12.45
C PHE A 262 -6.69 -28.98 -12.96
N SER A 263 -7.58 -29.65 -13.69
CA SER A 263 -8.82 -29.04 -14.21
C SER A 263 -9.72 -28.53 -13.09
N ARG A 264 -9.89 -29.30 -12.00
CA ARG A 264 -10.64 -28.89 -10.80
C ARG A 264 -9.97 -27.70 -10.11
N PHE A 265 -8.65 -27.74 -9.93
CA PHE A 265 -7.87 -26.64 -9.37
C PHE A 265 -8.06 -25.35 -10.19
N PHE A 266 -7.86 -25.43 -11.50
CA PHE A 266 -7.96 -24.28 -12.38
C PHE A 266 -9.37 -23.68 -12.37
N ARG A 267 -10.42 -24.52 -12.50
CA ARG A 267 -11.81 -24.07 -12.42
C ARG A 267 -12.11 -23.37 -11.11
N LYS A 268 -11.64 -23.92 -9.99
CA LYS A 268 -11.82 -23.32 -8.65
C LYS A 268 -11.24 -21.91 -8.56
N HIS A 269 -10.09 -21.67 -9.18
CA HIS A 269 -9.34 -20.40 -9.04
C HIS A 269 -9.53 -19.42 -10.19
N ALA A 270 -9.94 -19.89 -11.38
CA ALA A 270 -10.15 -19.08 -12.58
C ALA A 270 -11.64 -18.91 -12.95
N GLY A 271 -12.55 -19.64 -12.30
CA GLY A 271 -13.99 -19.56 -12.54
C GLY A 271 -14.49 -20.45 -13.68
N ALA A 272 -13.62 -20.91 -14.59
CA ALA A 272 -13.94 -21.75 -15.73
C ALA A 272 -12.91 -22.87 -15.93
N PRO A 273 -13.26 -24.00 -16.55
CA PRO A 273 -12.30 -25.03 -16.95
C PRO A 273 -11.20 -24.49 -17.84
N PRO A 274 -9.97 -25.07 -17.83
CA PRO A 274 -8.83 -24.54 -18.59
C PRO A 274 -9.07 -24.39 -20.10
N GLY A 275 -9.76 -25.33 -20.70
CA GLY A 275 -10.08 -25.34 -22.16
C GLY A 275 -11.05 -24.21 -22.51
N GLU A 276 -12.14 -24.06 -21.75
CA GLU A 276 -13.12 -22.98 -21.93
C GLU A 276 -12.48 -21.61 -21.68
N TRP A 277 -11.66 -21.51 -20.65
CA TRP A 277 -10.94 -20.29 -20.32
C TRP A 277 -10.00 -19.87 -21.45
N ARG A 278 -9.24 -20.84 -22.05
CA ARG A 278 -8.38 -20.61 -23.23
C ARG A 278 -9.20 -20.11 -24.42
N ALA A 279 -10.33 -20.75 -24.72
CA ALA A 279 -11.19 -20.37 -25.84
C ALA A 279 -11.75 -18.97 -25.68
N GLY A 280 -12.10 -18.58 -24.43
CA GLY A 280 -12.56 -17.22 -24.13
C GLY A 280 -11.49 -16.15 -24.30
N GLN A 281 -10.20 -16.48 -24.16
CA GLN A 281 -9.09 -15.52 -24.40
C GLN A 281 -8.77 -15.39 -25.91
N ALA A 282 -9.09 -16.36 -26.72
CA ALA A 282 -8.86 -16.34 -28.17
C ALA A 282 -9.91 -15.52 -28.94
N GLN A 283 -11.04 -15.16 -28.31
CA GLN A 283 -12.06 -14.33 -28.94
C GLN A 283 -11.73 -12.85 -28.69
N PRO A 284 -11.44 -12.03 -29.71
CA PRO A 284 -11.34 -10.58 -29.55
C PRO A 284 -12.69 -10.06 -29.04
N SER A 285 -12.65 -9.22 -28.02
CA SER A 285 -13.81 -8.61 -27.37
C SER A 285 -14.70 -7.94 -28.42
N ARG A 286 -15.80 -8.57 -28.84
CA ARG A 286 -16.92 -7.92 -29.51
C ARG A 286 -17.69 -7.05 -28.49
N ARG A 287 -17.05 -6.01 -28.01
CA ARG A 287 -17.71 -4.89 -27.32
C ARG A 287 -17.41 -3.63 -28.12
N GLY A 288 -18.32 -3.28 -29.02
CA GLY A 288 -18.21 -2.05 -29.81
C GLY A 288 -19.08 -2.03 -31.06
N GLU A 289 -20.23 -2.70 -31.08
CA GLU A 289 -21.26 -2.29 -32.02
C GLU A 289 -21.96 -1.05 -31.47
N VAL A 290 -21.40 0.09 -31.81
CA VAL A 290 -22.13 1.36 -31.80
C VAL A 290 -23.26 1.22 -32.81
N LYS A 291 -24.49 1.18 -32.36
CA LYS A 291 -25.66 1.37 -33.22
C LYS A 291 -25.56 2.79 -33.81
N GLU A 292 -25.15 2.86 -35.07
CA GLU A 292 -25.40 4.04 -35.90
C GLU A 292 -26.92 4.25 -35.98
N ALA A 293 -27.37 5.33 -35.37
CA ALA A 293 -28.71 5.84 -35.59
C ALA A 293 -28.75 6.49 -36.97
N SER A 294 -29.47 5.90 -37.88
CA SER A 294 -29.79 6.49 -39.20
C SER A 294 -30.50 7.83 -39.02
N PRO A 295 -30.14 8.85 -39.78
CA PRO A 295 -30.90 10.09 -39.81
C PRO A 295 -32.16 9.87 -40.63
N THR A 296 -33.31 10.10 -40.04
CA THR A 296 -34.57 10.23 -40.75
C THR A 296 -34.69 11.65 -41.33
N VAL A 297 -35.01 11.68 -42.60
CA VAL A 297 -35.31 12.83 -43.46
C VAL A 297 -36.41 13.71 -42.87
#